data_5ab595b805dfb918f215cef66d307196
#
_entry.id   5ab595b805dfb918f215cef66d307196
#
_cell.length_a   1.000
_cell.length_b   1.000
_cell.length_c   1.000
_cell.angle_alpha   90.00
_cell.angle_beta   90.00
_cell.angle_gamma   90.00
#
_symmetry.space_group_name_H-M   'P 1'
#
loop_
_entity.id
_entity.type
_entity.pdbx_description
1 polymer ?
#
loop_
_entity_poly.entity_id
_entity_poly.type
_entity_poly.pdbx_seq_one_letter_code
_entity_poly.pdbx_strand_id
1 'polypeptide(L)'
;SYILAVPAGFPSYAWTTGEQSNLININEPGLYGVVVTNDLGCSSEQMSLVQAFCSEPALFVPSAFTPDGDGLNETLRIEGKNLIELDFRLYNRWGSLVWQADTIGDYWHGQAPDRTHYVQDDLYIWKAKYRHYLDANGQLSPYSEASGSVRILR
;
A
#
# COMPACT_ATOMS: atom_id res chain seq x y z
N SER A 1 5.67 0.68 18.76
CA SER A 1 5.72 -0.41 19.75
C SER A 1 4.32 -0.88 20.06
N TYR A 2 4.15 -2.17 20.26
CA TYR A 2 2.90 -2.80 20.67
C TYR A 2 3.09 -3.45 22.03
N ILE A 3 2.00 -3.53 22.81
CA ILE A 3 2.00 -4.25 24.09
C ILE A 3 1.20 -5.54 23.88
N LEU A 4 1.83 -6.67 24.14
CA LEU A 4 1.13 -7.93 24.36
C LEU A 4 0.97 -8.14 25.88
N ALA A 5 -0.24 -8.49 26.29
CA ALA A 5 -0.55 -8.72 27.69
C ALA A 5 -1.43 -9.94 27.86
N VAL A 6 -1.21 -10.66 28.94
CA VAL A 6 -2.08 -11.73 29.42
C VAL A 6 -2.64 -11.33 30.78
N PRO A 7 -3.77 -11.92 31.24
CA PRO A 7 -4.34 -11.61 32.55
C PRO A 7 -3.28 -11.74 33.65
N ALA A 8 -3.29 -10.78 34.59
CA ALA A 8 -2.46 -10.86 35.77
C ALA A 8 -3.05 -11.93 36.78
N GLY A 9 -2.21 -12.42 37.66
CA GLY A 9 -2.64 -13.34 38.72
C GLY A 9 -2.09 -14.76 38.61
N PHE A 10 -1.24 -15.03 37.61
CA PHE A 10 -0.47 -16.28 37.56
C PHE A 10 0.87 -16.11 38.29
N PRO A 11 1.37 -17.14 39.00
CA PRO A 11 2.65 -17.10 39.68
C PRO A 11 3.85 -17.08 38.71
N SER A 12 3.68 -17.52 37.44
CA SER A 12 4.76 -17.56 36.48
C SER A 12 4.28 -17.24 35.07
N TYR A 13 5.10 -16.46 34.35
CA TYR A 13 4.99 -16.12 32.92
C TYR A 13 6.33 -16.40 32.25
N ALA A 14 6.31 -17.01 31.10
CA ALA A 14 7.50 -17.24 30.28
C ALA A 14 7.19 -16.91 28.83
N TRP A 15 7.70 -15.79 28.35
CA TRP A 15 7.57 -15.39 26.95
C TRP A 15 8.68 -16.00 26.11
N THR A 16 8.43 -16.18 24.81
CA THR A 16 9.47 -16.62 23.85
C THR A 16 10.61 -15.61 23.73
N THR A 17 10.40 -14.38 24.13
CA THR A 17 11.40 -13.29 24.20
C THR A 17 12.24 -13.31 25.47
N GLY A 18 11.88 -14.15 26.46
CA GLY A 18 12.59 -14.32 27.71
C GLY A 18 12.06 -13.52 28.90
N GLU A 19 11.09 -12.60 28.67
CA GLU A 19 10.47 -11.86 29.77
C GLU A 19 9.54 -12.75 30.61
N GLN A 20 9.40 -12.37 31.89
CA GLN A 20 8.63 -13.09 32.89
C GLN A 20 7.50 -12.25 33.52
N SER A 21 7.09 -11.20 32.83
CA SER A 21 5.99 -10.33 33.27
C SER A 21 4.67 -10.70 32.57
N ASN A 22 3.55 -10.22 33.08
CA ASN A 22 2.27 -10.42 32.41
C ASN A 22 2.07 -9.59 31.16
N LEU A 23 3.04 -8.73 30.80
CA LEU A 23 3.05 -7.93 29.58
C LEU A 23 4.47 -7.79 29.03
N ILE A 24 4.57 -7.64 27.70
CA ILE A 24 5.82 -7.32 27.00
C ILE A 24 5.60 -6.20 25.99
N ASN A 25 6.65 -5.42 25.72
CA ASN A 25 6.67 -4.43 24.66
C ASN A 25 7.35 -5.02 23.41
N ILE A 26 6.67 -4.94 22.27
CA ILE A 26 7.16 -5.48 21.00
C ILE A 26 7.42 -4.34 20.04
N ASN A 27 8.56 -4.38 19.36
CA ASN A 27 8.96 -3.40 18.36
C ASN A 27 9.07 -4.01 16.95
N GLU A 28 9.07 -5.33 16.82
CA GLU A 28 9.26 -6.04 15.57
C GLU A 28 8.08 -6.97 15.29
N PRO A 29 7.75 -7.21 14.01
CA PRO A 29 6.80 -8.24 13.63
C PRO A 29 7.39 -9.62 13.94
N GLY A 30 6.53 -10.54 14.32
CA GLY A 30 6.96 -11.89 14.65
C GLY A 30 5.90 -12.72 15.33
N LEU A 31 6.24 -13.97 15.59
CA LEU A 31 5.42 -14.88 16.37
C LEU A 31 5.90 -14.85 17.81
N TYR A 32 4.99 -14.47 18.71
CA TYR A 32 5.25 -14.36 20.15
C TYR A 32 4.42 -15.36 20.91
N GLY A 33 5.05 -16.11 21.79
CA GLY A 33 4.40 -17.08 22.65
C GLY A 33 4.58 -16.74 24.12
N VAL A 34 3.60 -17.11 24.92
CA VAL A 34 3.67 -17.05 26.39
C VAL A 34 3.17 -18.34 26.97
N VAL A 35 3.89 -18.85 27.96
CA VAL A 35 3.46 -19.93 28.83
C VAL A 35 3.14 -19.33 30.20
N VAL A 36 1.91 -19.55 30.69
CA VAL A 36 1.48 -19.17 32.02
C VAL A 36 1.32 -20.44 32.89
N THR A 37 1.73 -20.36 34.14
CA THR A 37 1.63 -21.48 35.06
C THR A 37 0.83 -21.02 36.28
N ASN A 38 -0.12 -21.85 36.74
CA ASN A 38 -0.92 -21.56 37.93
C ASN A 38 -0.25 -22.12 39.21
N ASP A 39 -0.87 -21.83 40.37
CA ASP A 39 -0.38 -22.28 41.70
C ASP A 39 -0.35 -23.81 41.88
N LEU A 40 -1.08 -24.55 41.03
CA LEU A 40 -1.09 -26.01 41.05
C LEU A 40 -0.02 -26.61 40.10
N GLY A 41 0.79 -25.76 39.43
CA GLY A 41 1.80 -26.17 38.50
C GLY A 41 1.28 -26.52 37.09
N CYS A 42 0.01 -26.29 36.78
CA CYS A 42 -0.54 -26.48 35.45
C CYS A 42 -0.17 -25.31 34.55
N SER A 43 0.35 -25.60 33.34
CA SER A 43 0.77 -24.61 32.36
C SER A 43 -0.17 -24.57 31.17
N SER A 44 -0.35 -23.38 30.59
CA SER A 44 -1.04 -23.14 29.32
C SER A 44 -0.21 -22.24 28.44
N GLU A 45 -0.17 -22.53 27.12
CA GLU A 45 0.56 -21.76 26.14
C GLU A 45 -0.41 -21.03 25.20
N GLN A 46 -0.05 -19.79 24.83
CA GLN A 46 -0.75 -19.00 23.83
C GLN A 46 0.28 -18.37 22.88
N MET A 47 0.00 -18.47 21.57
CA MET A 47 0.79 -17.84 20.52
C MET A 47 0.03 -16.68 19.89
N SER A 48 0.74 -15.60 19.58
CA SER A 48 0.21 -14.41 18.91
C SER A 48 1.11 -14.00 17.77
N LEU A 49 0.55 -13.88 16.55
CA LEU A 49 1.26 -13.37 15.40
C LEU A 49 1.10 -11.85 15.33
N VAL A 50 2.22 -11.13 15.45
CA VAL A 50 2.29 -9.69 15.23
C VAL A 50 2.80 -9.41 13.84
N GLN A 51 2.02 -8.71 13.02
CA GLN A 51 2.37 -8.35 11.66
C GLN A 51 2.73 -6.87 11.57
N ALA A 52 3.74 -6.54 10.74
CA ALA A 52 4.01 -5.15 10.40
C ALA A 52 2.92 -4.63 9.46
N PHE A 53 2.37 -3.48 9.79
CA PHE A 53 1.52 -2.72 8.89
C PHE A 53 2.31 -1.54 8.34
N CYS A 54 2.61 -1.57 7.03
CA CYS A 54 3.21 -0.44 6.33
C CYS A 54 2.10 0.49 5.88
N SER A 55 1.88 1.58 6.59
CA SER A 55 0.89 2.61 6.24
C SER A 55 1.37 3.59 5.17
N GLU A 56 2.67 3.60 4.86
CA GLU A 56 3.21 4.55 3.87
C GLU A 56 2.69 4.22 2.47
N PRO A 57 1.90 5.12 1.88
CA PRO A 57 1.44 4.98 0.51
C PRO A 57 2.53 5.35 -0.47
N ALA A 58 2.53 4.72 -1.64
CA ALA A 58 3.37 5.14 -2.75
C ALA A 58 2.58 5.02 -4.06
N LEU A 59 2.63 6.06 -4.87
CA LEU A 59 2.10 6.10 -6.23
C LEU A 59 3.26 6.22 -7.21
N PHE A 60 3.33 5.31 -8.16
CA PHE A 60 4.36 5.29 -9.20
C PHE A 60 3.72 5.48 -10.56
N VAL A 61 4.13 6.54 -11.24
CA VAL A 61 3.69 6.88 -12.59
C VAL A 61 4.95 7.02 -13.45
N PRO A 62 5.12 6.23 -14.52
CA PRO A 62 6.25 6.38 -15.42
C PRO A 62 6.34 7.79 -15.99
N SER A 63 7.56 8.31 -16.17
CA SER A 63 7.78 9.64 -16.77
C SER A 63 7.71 9.64 -18.30
N ALA A 64 7.78 8.46 -18.93
CA ALA A 64 7.64 8.28 -20.36
C ALA A 64 7.22 6.83 -20.68
N PHE A 65 6.62 6.63 -21.87
CA PHE A 65 6.40 5.32 -22.48
C PHE A 65 6.43 5.44 -24.01
N THR A 66 6.66 4.31 -24.68
CA THR A 66 6.95 4.25 -26.13
C THR A 66 6.02 3.25 -26.80
N PRO A 67 4.76 3.62 -27.13
CA PRO A 67 3.82 2.72 -27.78
C PRO A 67 4.10 2.62 -29.29
N ASP A 68 5.24 2.02 -29.67
CA ASP A 68 5.72 1.88 -31.05
C ASP A 68 5.66 0.45 -31.59
N GLY A 69 5.21 -0.52 -30.75
CA GLY A 69 4.99 -1.92 -31.13
C GLY A 69 6.24 -2.80 -31.07
N ASP A 70 7.31 -2.35 -30.43
CA ASP A 70 8.54 -3.15 -30.25
C ASP A 70 8.45 -4.12 -29.06
N GLY A 71 7.39 -4.03 -28.25
CA GLY A 71 7.13 -4.87 -27.09
C GLY A 71 7.73 -4.33 -25.78
N LEU A 72 8.35 -3.14 -25.79
CA LEU A 72 8.96 -2.51 -24.61
C LEU A 72 8.28 -1.18 -24.30
N ASN A 73 7.90 -0.97 -23.04
CA ASN A 73 7.28 0.27 -22.58
C ASN A 73 6.03 0.74 -23.36
N GLU A 74 5.26 -0.21 -23.89
CA GLU A 74 4.10 0.03 -24.75
C GLU A 74 2.93 0.71 -24.04
N THR A 75 2.96 0.77 -22.70
CA THR A 75 1.84 1.26 -21.89
C THR A 75 2.28 2.18 -20.78
N LEU A 76 1.48 3.21 -20.52
CA LEU A 76 1.49 3.91 -19.24
C LEU A 76 0.72 3.08 -18.22
N ARG A 77 1.40 2.50 -17.24
CA ARG A 77 0.79 1.71 -16.18
C ARG A 77 0.92 2.43 -14.85
N ILE A 78 -0.19 2.49 -14.11
CA ILE A 78 -0.22 3.11 -12.78
C ILE A 78 0.07 2.03 -11.75
N GLU A 79 1.17 2.18 -11.05
CA GLU A 79 1.56 1.28 -9.96
C GLU A 79 1.41 1.97 -8.61
N GLY A 80 1.09 1.21 -7.57
CA GLY A 80 0.92 1.76 -6.24
C GLY A 80 1.14 0.75 -5.14
N LYS A 81 1.50 1.26 -3.98
CA LYS A 81 1.64 0.48 -2.76
C LYS A 81 0.77 1.09 -1.67
N ASN A 82 -0.01 0.24 -0.99
CA ASN A 82 -0.92 0.62 0.11
C ASN A 82 -1.96 1.68 -0.29
N LEU A 83 -2.33 1.77 -1.55
CA LEU A 83 -3.40 2.62 -2.05
C LEU A 83 -4.70 1.83 -2.12
N ILE A 84 -5.80 2.42 -1.67
CA ILE A 84 -7.13 1.79 -1.62
C ILE A 84 -8.09 2.43 -2.59
N GLU A 85 -8.03 3.75 -2.70
CA GLU A 85 -8.83 4.52 -3.63
C GLU A 85 -7.90 5.34 -4.51
N LEU A 86 -8.19 5.40 -5.79
CA LEU A 86 -7.45 6.17 -6.79
C LEU A 86 -8.45 6.88 -7.71
N ASP A 87 -8.24 8.17 -7.96
CA ASP A 87 -8.81 8.93 -9.07
C ASP A 87 -7.63 9.55 -9.83
N PHE A 88 -7.21 8.90 -10.90
CA PHE A 88 -6.11 9.34 -11.76
C PHE A 88 -6.65 9.91 -13.05
N ARG A 89 -6.16 11.08 -13.46
CA ARG A 89 -6.59 11.78 -14.66
C ARG A 89 -5.40 12.30 -15.44
N LEU A 90 -5.39 12.03 -16.73
CA LEU A 90 -4.35 12.45 -17.66
C LEU A 90 -4.90 13.49 -18.65
N TYR A 91 -4.18 14.58 -18.83
CA TYR A 91 -4.59 15.72 -19.64
C TYR A 91 -3.55 16.03 -20.71
N ASN A 92 -4.01 16.46 -21.87
CA ASN A 92 -3.16 17.02 -22.89
C ASN A 92 -2.74 18.47 -22.55
N ARG A 93 -1.89 19.08 -23.39
CA ARG A 93 -1.40 20.45 -23.20
C ARG A 93 -2.49 21.52 -23.20
N TRP A 94 -3.66 21.22 -23.75
CA TRP A 94 -4.83 22.12 -23.75
C TRP A 94 -5.74 21.93 -22.55
N GLY A 95 -5.41 21.03 -21.63
CA GLY A 95 -6.20 20.73 -20.45
C GLY A 95 -7.39 19.79 -20.70
N SER A 96 -7.47 19.17 -21.88
CA SER A 96 -8.51 18.19 -22.19
C SER A 96 -8.12 16.83 -21.59
N LEU A 97 -9.08 16.17 -20.94
CA LEU A 97 -8.90 14.81 -20.38
C LEU A 97 -8.72 13.82 -21.54
N VAL A 98 -7.64 13.04 -21.51
CA VAL A 98 -7.35 12.03 -22.52
C VAL A 98 -7.46 10.60 -21.98
N TRP A 99 -7.24 10.41 -20.70
CA TRP A 99 -7.40 9.11 -20.03
C TRP A 99 -7.67 9.28 -18.55
N GLN A 100 -8.33 8.29 -17.94
CA GLN A 100 -8.55 8.20 -16.50
C GLN A 100 -8.46 6.75 -16.03
N ALA A 101 -8.06 6.57 -14.77
CA ALA A 101 -7.99 5.29 -14.08
C ALA A 101 -8.48 5.46 -12.64
N ASP A 102 -9.16 4.46 -12.11
CA ASP A 102 -9.63 4.39 -10.73
C ASP A 102 -9.05 3.19 -9.96
N THR A 103 -8.27 2.37 -10.64
CA THR A 103 -7.69 1.13 -10.11
C THR A 103 -6.17 1.13 -10.30
N ILE A 104 -5.44 0.69 -9.25
CA ILE A 104 -4.01 0.41 -9.36
C ILE A 104 -3.78 -0.76 -10.30
N GLY A 105 -2.79 -0.61 -11.19
CA GLY A 105 -2.52 -1.58 -12.25
C GLY A 105 -3.20 -1.27 -13.57
N ASP A 106 -4.12 -0.30 -13.63
CA ASP A 106 -4.68 0.19 -14.88
C ASP A 106 -3.60 0.71 -15.80
N TYR A 107 -3.80 0.52 -17.09
CA TYR A 107 -2.84 0.89 -18.11
C TYR A 107 -3.49 1.53 -19.33
N TRP A 108 -2.71 2.35 -20.03
CA TRP A 108 -3.10 3.09 -21.22
C TRP A 108 -2.08 2.93 -22.33
N HIS A 109 -2.56 2.62 -23.55
CA HIS A 109 -1.74 2.45 -24.74
C HIS A 109 -1.55 3.74 -25.57
N GLY A 110 -1.93 4.90 -25.07
CA GLY A 110 -1.86 6.15 -25.83
C GLY A 110 -3.02 6.35 -26.82
N GLN A 111 -4.15 5.68 -26.61
CA GLN A 111 -5.33 5.87 -27.46
C GLN A 111 -6.13 7.10 -27.03
N ALA A 112 -6.73 7.80 -28.01
CA ALA A 112 -7.67 8.88 -27.73
C ALA A 112 -8.92 8.36 -26.99
N PRO A 113 -9.69 9.23 -26.27
CA PRO A 113 -10.86 8.82 -25.50
C PRO A 113 -11.93 8.09 -26.31
N ASP A 114 -12.08 8.41 -27.58
CA ASP A 114 -12.99 7.77 -28.53
C ASP A 114 -12.42 6.46 -29.14
N ARG A 115 -11.16 6.13 -28.83
CA ARG A 115 -10.41 4.94 -29.31
C ARG A 115 -10.29 4.85 -30.83
N THR A 116 -10.51 5.95 -31.55
CA THR A 116 -10.45 5.96 -33.02
C THR A 116 -9.02 6.15 -33.55
N HIS A 117 -8.15 6.74 -32.75
CA HIS A 117 -6.77 7.02 -33.11
C HIS A 117 -5.87 7.06 -31.86
N TYR A 118 -4.57 7.08 -32.07
CA TYR A 118 -3.59 7.34 -31.01
C TYR A 118 -3.40 8.85 -30.83
N VAL A 119 -3.19 9.27 -29.58
CA VAL A 119 -2.87 10.66 -29.27
C VAL A 119 -1.47 11.00 -29.78
N GLN A 120 -1.18 12.28 -29.98
CA GLN A 120 0.10 12.74 -30.49
C GLN A 120 1.24 12.53 -29.51
N ASP A 121 2.46 12.38 -30.02
CA ASP A 121 3.67 12.41 -29.21
C ASP A 121 3.84 13.78 -28.58
N ASP A 122 3.76 13.81 -27.25
CA ASP A 122 3.75 15.06 -26.51
C ASP A 122 4.00 14.82 -25.02
N LEU A 123 4.02 15.91 -24.26
CA LEU A 123 4.01 15.91 -22.82
C LEU A 123 2.56 16.00 -22.31
N TYR A 124 2.18 15.07 -21.49
CA TYR A 124 0.87 14.98 -20.83
C TYR A 124 1.02 15.26 -19.35
N ILE A 125 0.05 15.93 -18.75
CA ILE A 125 0.03 16.24 -17.32
C ILE A 125 -0.98 15.31 -16.64
N TRP A 126 -0.56 14.67 -15.57
CA TRP A 126 -1.46 13.86 -14.76
C TRP A 126 -1.71 14.49 -13.40
N LYS A 127 -2.90 14.22 -12.85
CA LYS A 127 -3.30 14.51 -11.49
C LYS A 127 -3.91 13.26 -10.89
N ALA A 128 -3.59 13.00 -9.64
CA ALA A 128 -4.13 11.87 -8.90
C ALA A 128 -4.61 12.30 -7.53
N LYS A 129 -5.76 11.76 -7.10
CA LYS A 129 -6.23 11.75 -5.72
C LYS A 129 -6.28 10.33 -5.25
N TYR A 130 -5.79 10.06 -4.04
CA TYR A 130 -5.75 8.71 -3.50
C TYR A 130 -5.91 8.69 -1.99
N ARG A 131 -6.30 7.53 -1.47
CA ARG A 131 -6.37 7.23 -0.04
C ARG A 131 -5.66 5.91 0.26
N HIS A 132 -5.26 5.76 1.51
CA HIS A 132 -4.63 4.55 2.00
C HIS A 132 -5.16 4.21 3.40
N TYR A 133 -4.87 3.01 3.88
CA TYR A 133 -5.14 2.66 5.26
C TYR A 133 -4.10 3.30 6.19
N LEU A 134 -4.57 3.90 7.29
CA LEU A 134 -3.71 4.44 8.36
C LEU A 134 -3.29 3.35 9.33
N ASP A 135 -4.10 2.31 9.48
CA ASP A 135 -3.88 1.21 10.42
C ASP A 135 -4.43 -0.12 9.89
N ALA A 136 -4.14 -1.20 10.63
CA ALA A 136 -4.63 -2.54 10.31
C ALA A 136 -6.15 -2.73 10.56
N ASN A 137 -6.82 -1.78 11.22
CA ASN A 137 -8.27 -1.83 11.47
C ASN A 137 -9.09 -1.24 10.32
N GLY A 138 -8.40 -0.76 9.27
CA GLY A 138 -9.05 -0.23 8.08
C GLY A 138 -9.43 1.24 8.15
N GLN A 139 -8.86 2.01 9.07
CA GLN A 139 -9.05 3.45 9.11
C GLN A 139 -8.43 4.08 7.86
N LEU A 140 -9.21 4.85 7.11
CA LEU A 140 -8.75 5.51 5.89
C LEU A 140 -8.13 6.87 6.18
N SER A 141 -7.07 7.21 5.42
CA SER A 141 -6.48 8.55 5.41
C SER A 141 -7.44 9.60 4.83
N PRO A 142 -7.23 10.89 5.09
CA PRO A 142 -7.71 11.92 4.19
C PRO A 142 -7.22 11.69 2.76
N TYR A 143 -7.86 12.32 1.77
CA TYR A 143 -7.35 12.30 0.40
C TYR A 143 -6.00 13.01 0.30
N SER A 144 -5.04 12.33 -0.33
CA SER A 144 -3.78 12.90 -0.76
C SER A 144 -3.85 13.23 -2.26
N GLU A 145 -3.13 14.28 -2.69
CA GLU A 145 -3.07 14.67 -4.09
C GLU A 145 -1.62 14.60 -4.58
N ALA A 146 -1.45 14.13 -5.80
CA ALA A 146 -0.18 14.14 -6.51
C ALA A 146 -0.39 14.58 -7.95
N SER A 147 0.66 15.12 -8.57
CA SER A 147 0.65 15.50 -9.99
C SER A 147 2.05 15.35 -10.58
N GLY A 148 2.09 15.19 -11.88
CA GLY A 148 3.35 15.09 -12.61
C GLY A 148 3.10 15.11 -14.10
N SER A 149 4.11 14.66 -14.85
CA SER A 149 4.03 14.61 -16.30
C SER A 149 4.50 13.26 -16.83
N VAL A 150 4.01 12.89 -17.99
CA VAL A 150 4.45 11.73 -18.77
C VAL A 150 4.63 12.13 -20.23
N ARG A 151 5.68 11.64 -20.84
CA ARG A 151 5.96 11.86 -22.26
C ARG A 151 5.64 10.61 -23.08
N ILE A 152 4.95 10.80 -24.18
CA ILE A 152 4.77 9.77 -25.22
C ILE A 152 5.82 10.01 -26.30
N LEU A 153 6.51 8.93 -26.70
CA LEU A 153 7.51 8.89 -27.74
C LEU A 153 7.19 7.71 -28.67
N ARG A 154 7.18 7.92 -30.01
CA ARG A 154 7.04 6.87 -31.03
C ARG A 154 8.12 7.00 -32.08
#